data_fa5067f494f655b5b8cde9069a37a2c1
#
_entry.id   fa5067f494f655b5b8cde9069a37a2c1
#
_cell.length_a   1.000
_cell.length_b   1.000
_cell.length_c   1.000
_cell.angle_alpha   90.00
_cell.angle_beta   90.00
_cell.angle_gamma   90.00
#
_symmetry.space_group_name_H-M   'P 1'
#
loop_
_entity.id
_entity.type
_entity.pdbx_description
1 polymer ?
#
loop_
_entity_poly.entity_id
_entity_poly.type
_entity_poly.pdbx_seq_one_letter_code
_entity_poly.pdbx_strand_id
1 'polypeptide(L)'
;SNPPYSVNDCKDDLEYIGAQNDFTLYPYLSEKSKDIECLFVERTKHLLKDDGIAAIVLPSSILNNTGIQTKTREIILQYFDIVAIAELGGNTFMATNTNTVTLFLRRRNNQDSIKLKNFVNTFFTEFIDNNPPQPYNFIEKPISKYVNYVWENISFDDYISLLKKEP
;
A
#
# COMPACT_ATOMS: atom_id res chain seq x y z
N SER A 1 7.23 6.49 -11.48
CA SER A 1 7.15 5.19 -12.16
C SER A 1 5.74 4.94 -12.67
N ASN A 2 5.62 4.30 -13.82
CA ASN A 2 4.36 3.78 -14.36
C ASN A 2 4.64 2.32 -14.75
N PRO A 3 4.49 1.38 -13.81
CA PRO A 3 4.76 -0.03 -14.09
C PRO A 3 3.76 -0.62 -15.07
N PRO A 4 4.08 -1.71 -15.76
CA PRO A 4 3.11 -2.45 -16.56
C PRO A 4 2.03 -3.04 -15.65
N TYR A 5 0.78 -3.05 -16.13
CA TYR A 5 -0.35 -3.64 -15.41
C TYR A 5 -0.79 -4.95 -16.05
N SER A 6 -1.18 -5.90 -15.21
CA SER A 6 -1.81 -7.16 -15.66
C SER A 6 -1.05 -7.86 -16.79
N VAL A 7 0.27 -7.87 -16.72
CA VAL A 7 1.09 -8.63 -17.67
C VAL A 7 0.88 -10.11 -17.40
N ASN A 8 0.44 -10.85 -18.41
CA ASN A 8 0.23 -12.29 -18.28
C ASN A 8 1.54 -13.06 -18.46
N ASP A 9 1.62 -14.21 -17.78
CA ASP A 9 2.65 -15.22 -17.99
C ASP A 9 4.11 -14.77 -17.72
N CYS A 10 4.31 -13.73 -16.88
CA CYS A 10 5.65 -13.27 -16.49
C CYS A 10 6.31 -14.10 -15.37
N LYS A 11 5.59 -15.06 -14.77
CA LYS A 11 6.09 -15.77 -13.59
C LYS A 11 7.37 -16.54 -13.87
N ASP A 12 7.40 -17.24 -15.00
CA ASP A 12 8.59 -18.00 -15.44
C ASP A 12 9.79 -17.07 -15.69
N ASP A 13 9.55 -15.92 -16.31
CA ASP A 13 10.60 -14.91 -16.52
C ASP A 13 11.10 -14.34 -15.19
N LEU A 14 10.20 -14.11 -14.22
CA LEU A 14 10.56 -13.66 -12.89
C LEU A 14 11.35 -14.72 -12.11
N GLU A 15 11.02 -16.00 -12.26
CA GLU A 15 11.78 -17.11 -11.69
C GLU A 15 13.17 -17.20 -12.30
N TYR A 16 13.27 -17.07 -13.63
CA TYR A 16 14.53 -17.10 -14.35
C TYR A 16 15.53 -16.03 -13.86
N ILE A 17 15.03 -14.84 -13.53
CA ILE A 17 15.86 -13.74 -12.98
C ILE A 17 16.04 -13.81 -11.46
N GLY A 18 15.53 -14.84 -10.78
CA GLY A 18 15.67 -15.01 -9.32
C GLY A 18 14.77 -14.13 -8.47
N ALA A 19 13.72 -13.55 -9.04
CA ALA A 19 12.80 -12.65 -8.34
C ALA A 19 12.14 -13.25 -7.09
N GLN A 20 11.97 -14.58 -7.05
CA GLN A 20 11.44 -15.31 -5.89
C GLN A 20 12.30 -15.13 -4.63
N ASN A 21 13.58 -14.81 -4.78
CA ASN A 21 14.51 -14.58 -3.66
C ASN A 21 14.56 -13.11 -3.23
N ASP A 22 14.17 -12.20 -4.12
CA ASP A 22 14.32 -10.76 -3.92
C ASP A 22 13.04 -10.08 -3.38
N PHE A 23 11.87 -10.69 -3.64
CA PHE A 23 10.58 -10.07 -3.32
C PHE A 23 9.77 -10.91 -2.34
N THR A 24 9.36 -10.28 -1.24
CA THR A 24 8.47 -10.90 -0.24
C THR A 24 7.04 -11.06 -0.75
N LEU A 25 6.65 -10.30 -1.76
CA LEU A 25 5.36 -10.40 -2.42
C LEU A 25 5.27 -11.52 -3.46
N TYR A 26 6.41 -12.06 -3.91
CA TYR A 26 6.44 -13.07 -4.96
C TYR A 26 5.53 -14.28 -4.71
N PRO A 27 5.49 -14.89 -3.49
CA PRO A 27 4.63 -16.04 -3.21
C PRO A 27 3.11 -15.75 -3.33
N TYR A 28 2.74 -14.48 -3.33
CA TYR A 28 1.34 -14.04 -3.42
C TYR A 28 0.90 -13.73 -4.86
N LEU A 29 1.83 -13.78 -5.83
CA LEU A 29 1.48 -13.64 -7.24
C LEU A 29 0.63 -14.82 -7.69
N SER A 30 -0.43 -14.53 -8.44
CA SER A 30 -1.20 -15.56 -9.13
C SER A 30 -0.37 -16.23 -10.22
N GLU A 31 -0.76 -17.46 -10.62
CA GLU A 31 -0.10 -18.18 -11.73
C GLU A 31 -0.07 -17.36 -13.03
N LYS A 32 -1.04 -16.48 -13.22
CA LYS A 32 -1.12 -15.59 -14.40
C LYS A 32 -0.40 -14.27 -14.24
N SER A 33 0.33 -14.06 -13.14
CA SER A 33 1.12 -12.84 -12.82
C SER A 33 0.39 -11.51 -13.03
N LYS A 34 -0.93 -11.48 -12.84
CA LYS A 34 -1.78 -10.31 -13.19
C LYS A 34 -1.52 -9.06 -12.35
N ASP A 35 -0.84 -9.22 -11.22
CA ASP A 35 -0.63 -8.16 -10.22
C ASP A 35 0.85 -7.80 -10.09
N ILE A 36 1.59 -7.89 -11.19
CA ILE A 36 3.04 -7.62 -11.22
C ILE A 36 3.38 -6.21 -10.74
N GLU A 37 2.48 -5.25 -10.92
CA GLU A 37 2.64 -3.89 -10.44
C GLU A 37 2.88 -3.79 -8.93
N CYS A 38 2.43 -4.78 -8.15
CA CYS A 38 2.69 -4.87 -6.73
C CYS A 38 4.19 -5.06 -6.42
N LEU A 39 4.91 -5.81 -7.25
CA LEU A 39 6.36 -5.98 -7.11
C LEU A 39 7.12 -4.67 -7.35
N PHE A 40 6.59 -3.78 -8.19
CA PHE A 40 7.20 -2.46 -8.39
C PHE A 40 7.11 -1.57 -7.17
N VAL A 41 6.07 -1.72 -6.34
CA VAL A 41 5.99 -1.04 -5.03
C VAL A 41 7.09 -1.56 -4.11
N GLU A 42 7.26 -2.88 -4.03
CA GLU A 42 8.33 -3.47 -3.21
C GLU A 42 9.73 -3.09 -3.76
N ARG A 43 9.89 -3.07 -5.08
CA ARG A 43 11.13 -2.62 -5.70
C ARG A 43 11.44 -1.16 -5.39
N THR A 44 10.42 -0.31 -5.34
CA THR A 44 10.58 1.09 -4.91
C THR A 44 11.13 1.19 -3.49
N LYS A 45 10.64 0.34 -2.57
CA LYS A 45 11.18 0.23 -1.20
C LYS A 45 12.67 -0.13 -1.22
N HIS A 46 13.10 -1.03 -2.12
CA HIS A 46 14.51 -1.44 -2.18
C HIS A 46 15.44 -0.35 -2.74
N LEU A 47 14.96 0.43 -3.69
CA LEU A 47 15.77 1.39 -4.44
C LEU A 47 15.75 2.80 -3.85
N LEU A 48 14.67 3.18 -3.17
CA LEU A 48 14.52 4.54 -2.67
C LEU A 48 15.31 4.71 -1.38
N LYS A 49 16.18 5.72 -1.34
CA LYS A 49 16.90 6.11 -0.11
C LYS A 49 15.93 6.67 0.93
N ASP A 50 16.36 6.71 2.19
CA ASP A 50 15.62 7.35 3.27
C ASP A 50 15.28 8.80 2.89
N ASP A 51 14.06 9.24 3.24
CA ASP A 51 13.45 10.53 2.88
C ASP A 51 13.25 10.77 1.38
N GLY A 52 13.62 9.81 0.53
CA GLY A 52 13.37 9.88 -0.91
C GLY A 52 11.88 9.86 -1.24
N ILE A 53 11.51 10.50 -2.34
CA ILE A 53 10.13 10.60 -2.82
C ILE A 53 9.96 9.76 -4.09
N ALA A 54 8.86 9.03 -4.15
CA ALA A 54 8.41 8.31 -5.33
C ALA A 54 6.99 8.72 -5.71
N ALA A 55 6.71 8.75 -7.00
CA ALA A 55 5.37 8.79 -7.55
C ALA A 55 5.15 7.52 -8.39
N ILE A 56 4.15 6.73 -8.04
CA ILE A 56 3.88 5.45 -8.70
C ILE A 56 2.43 5.47 -9.19
N VAL A 57 2.24 5.24 -10.48
CA VAL A 57 0.91 5.07 -11.08
C VAL A 57 0.52 3.60 -10.96
N LEU A 58 -0.63 3.32 -10.38
CA LEU A 58 -1.11 1.97 -10.09
C LEU A 58 -2.60 1.85 -10.41
N PRO A 59 -3.11 0.65 -10.70
CA PRO A 59 -4.55 0.41 -10.74
C PRO A 59 -5.19 0.78 -9.40
N SER A 60 -6.39 1.37 -9.43
CA SER A 60 -7.11 1.78 -8.21
C SER A 60 -7.46 0.60 -7.29
N SER A 61 -7.45 -0.62 -7.82
CA SER A 61 -7.58 -1.88 -7.07
C SER A 61 -6.56 -2.02 -5.95
N ILE A 62 -5.39 -1.35 -6.05
CA ILE A 62 -4.39 -1.34 -4.97
C ILE A 62 -4.96 -0.81 -3.64
N LEU A 63 -5.99 0.02 -3.69
CA LEU A 63 -6.58 0.64 -2.51
C LEU A 63 -7.58 -0.28 -1.78
N ASN A 64 -8.24 -1.21 -2.49
CA ASN A 64 -9.41 -1.92 -1.96
C ASN A 64 -9.41 -3.44 -2.16
N ASN A 65 -8.68 -3.99 -3.13
CA ASN A 65 -8.67 -5.43 -3.35
C ASN A 65 -7.92 -6.19 -2.24
N THR A 66 -8.20 -7.49 -2.15
CA THR A 66 -7.59 -8.43 -1.20
C THR A 66 -6.39 -9.16 -1.83
N GLY A 67 -5.81 -10.11 -1.10
CA GLY A 67 -4.69 -10.90 -1.60
C GLY A 67 -3.37 -10.11 -1.63
N ILE A 68 -2.66 -10.16 -2.75
CA ILE A 68 -1.37 -9.49 -2.90
C ILE A 68 -1.47 -7.97 -2.70
N GLN A 69 -2.59 -7.35 -3.08
CA GLN A 69 -2.81 -5.91 -2.88
C GLN A 69 -2.85 -5.56 -1.39
N THR A 70 -3.44 -6.42 -0.53
CA THR A 70 -3.36 -6.23 0.92
C THR A 70 -1.91 -6.26 1.40
N LYS A 71 -1.13 -7.23 0.96
CA LYS A 71 0.29 -7.34 1.32
C LYS A 71 1.11 -6.16 0.80
N THR A 72 0.77 -5.64 -0.35
CA THR A 72 1.39 -4.43 -0.90
C THR A 72 1.08 -3.20 -0.04
N ARG A 73 -0.18 -3.04 0.42
CA ARG A 73 -0.54 -1.96 1.36
C ARG A 73 0.20 -2.08 2.70
N GLU A 74 0.41 -3.30 3.21
CA GLU A 74 1.25 -3.52 4.40
C GLU A 74 2.67 -2.95 4.18
N ILE A 75 3.29 -3.22 3.03
CA ILE A 75 4.60 -2.67 2.67
C ILE A 75 4.55 -1.15 2.58
N ILE A 76 3.54 -0.60 1.90
CA ILE A 76 3.39 0.87 1.80
C ILE A 76 3.33 1.47 3.19
N LEU A 77 2.46 0.98 4.06
CA LEU A 77 2.26 1.54 5.40
C LEU A 77 3.45 1.32 6.32
N GLN A 78 4.21 0.24 6.14
CA GLN A 78 5.42 -0.02 6.95
C GLN A 78 6.60 0.89 6.59
N TYR A 79 6.77 1.19 5.31
CA TYR A 79 8.01 1.77 4.81
C TYR A 79 7.87 3.17 4.24
N PHE A 80 6.66 3.66 4.04
CA PHE A 80 6.42 4.96 3.42
C PHE A 80 5.40 5.79 4.17
N ASP A 81 5.58 7.10 4.12
CA ASP A 81 4.51 8.06 4.34
C ASP A 81 3.77 8.28 3.03
N ILE A 82 2.46 8.19 3.06
CA ILE A 82 1.62 8.55 1.92
C ILE A 82 1.49 10.07 1.93
N VAL A 83 2.17 10.72 1.00
CA VAL A 83 2.16 12.19 0.89
C VAL A 83 0.86 12.66 0.22
N ALA A 84 0.45 11.96 -0.83
CA ALA A 84 -0.79 12.26 -1.56
C ALA A 84 -1.23 11.04 -2.37
N ILE A 85 -2.52 10.99 -2.69
CA ILE A 85 -3.12 10.07 -3.65
C ILE A 85 -3.87 10.94 -4.67
N ALA A 86 -3.48 10.83 -5.95
CA ALA A 86 -4.19 11.48 -7.04
C ALA A 86 -4.94 10.41 -7.85
N GLU A 87 -6.26 10.54 -7.92
CA GLU A 87 -7.07 9.69 -8.78
C GLU A 87 -6.98 10.18 -10.24
N LEU A 88 -6.72 9.24 -11.14
CA LEU A 88 -6.74 9.46 -12.57
C LEU A 88 -7.96 8.71 -13.12
N GLY A 89 -8.81 9.40 -13.85
CA GLY A 89 -10.03 8.83 -14.41
C GLY A 89 -9.74 7.66 -15.37
N GLY A 90 -10.75 6.79 -15.62
CA GLY A 90 -10.64 5.59 -16.45
C GLY A 90 -10.22 5.82 -17.90
N ASN A 91 -10.31 7.06 -18.40
CA ASN A 91 -9.90 7.41 -19.77
C ASN A 91 -8.47 7.99 -19.86
N THR A 92 -7.72 7.98 -18.77
CA THR A 92 -6.36 8.53 -18.74
C THR A 92 -5.40 7.71 -19.61
N PHE A 93 -5.59 6.41 -19.64
CA PHE A 93 -4.82 5.50 -20.51
C PHE A 93 -5.76 4.92 -21.58
N MET A 94 -5.70 5.47 -22.77
CA MET A 94 -6.63 5.18 -23.87
C MET A 94 -6.75 3.69 -24.26
N ALA A 95 -5.77 2.87 -23.90
CA ALA A 95 -5.75 1.44 -24.22
C ALA A 95 -6.46 0.55 -23.18
N THR A 96 -6.74 1.07 -21.98
CA THR A 96 -7.33 0.29 -20.91
C THR A 96 -8.37 1.13 -20.17
N ASN A 97 -9.56 0.56 -19.96
CA ASN A 97 -10.61 1.21 -19.15
C ASN A 97 -10.34 1.08 -17.64
N THR A 98 -9.06 1.01 -17.27
CA THR A 98 -8.64 0.79 -15.88
C THR A 98 -8.53 2.14 -15.17
N ASN A 99 -9.29 2.29 -14.11
CA ASN A 99 -9.11 3.41 -13.19
C ASN A 99 -7.74 3.28 -12.50
N THR A 100 -6.98 4.36 -12.49
CA THR A 100 -5.66 4.40 -11.89
C THR A 100 -5.53 5.49 -10.84
N VAL A 101 -4.60 5.31 -9.94
CA VAL A 101 -4.20 6.29 -8.94
C VAL A 101 -2.70 6.52 -9.02
N THR A 102 -2.27 7.74 -8.73
CA THR A 102 -0.85 8.02 -8.49
C THR A 102 -0.64 8.12 -6.99
N LEU A 103 0.16 7.22 -6.44
CA LEU A 103 0.60 7.29 -5.05
C LEU A 103 1.89 8.10 -4.98
N PHE A 104 1.88 9.17 -4.18
CA PHE A 104 3.07 9.94 -3.82
C PHE A 104 3.54 9.46 -2.45
N LEU A 105 4.71 8.83 -2.43
CA LEU A 105 5.25 8.13 -1.28
C LEU A 105 6.58 8.75 -0.88
N ARG A 106 6.81 8.97 0.42
CA ARG A 106 8.11 9.33 0.98
C ARG A 106 8.66 8.16 1.79
N ARG A 107 9.88 7.75 1.50
CA ARG A 107 10.56 6.67 2.22
C ARG A 107 10.85 7.09 3.66
N ARG A 108 10.40 6.29 4.63
CA ARG A 108 10.75 6.50 6.03
C ARG A 108 12.18 6.06 6.31
N ASN A 109 12.82 6.67 7.31
CA ASN A 109 14.09 6.17 7.81
C ASN A 109 13.92 4.80 8.50
N ASN A 110 15.01 4.04 8.62
CA ASN A 110 14.96 2.67 9.14
C ASN A 110 14.56 2.58 10.63
N GLN A 111 14.80 3.61 11.44
CA GLN A 111 14.47 3.58 12.87
C GLN A 111 12.96 3.67 13.10
N ASP A 112 12.27 4.50 12.32
CA ASP A 112 10.82 4.64 12.39
C ASP A 112 10.11 3.40 11.78
N SER A 113 10.73 2.77 10.79
CA SER A 113 10.19 1.57 10.13
C SER A 113 10.00 0.39 11.07
N ILE A 114 10.89 0.17 12.04
CA ILE A 114 10.80 -0.96 12.98
C ILE A 114 9.62 -0.80 13.93
N LYS A 115 9.42 0.38 14.48
CA LYS A 115 8.29 0.67 15.39
C LYS A 115 6.96 0.53 14.66
N LEU A 116 6.90 1.06 13.45
CA LEU A 116 5.70 1.01 12.64
C LEU A 116 5.40 -0.40 12.13
N LYS A 117 6.42 -1.21 11.82
CA LYS A 117 6.24 -2.60 11.39
C LYS A 117 5.43 -3.41 12.39
N ASN A 118 5.77 -3.32 13.68
CA ASN A 118 5.03 -4.03 14.71
C ASN A 118 3.59 -3.53 14.82
N PHE A 119 3.39 -2.22 14.70
CA PHE A 119 2.07 -1.62 14.73
C PHE A 119 1.21 -2.04 13.52
N VAL A 120 1.75 -2.00 12.30
CA VAL A 120 1.05 -2.40 11.09
C VAL A 120 0.72 -3.90 11.12
N ASN A 121 1.65 -4.74 11.58
CA ASN A 121 1.37 -6.17 11.74
C ASN A 121 0.22 -6.40 12.72
N THR A 122 0.22 -5.73 13.87
CA THR A 122 -0.88 -5.82 14.84
C THR A 122 -2.21 -5.35 14.21
N PHE A 123 -2.18 -4.24 13.48
CA PHE A 123 -3.37 -3.72 12.78
C PHE A 123 -3.96 -4.74 11.81
N PHE A 124 -3.14 -5.32 10.93
CA PHE A 124 -3.62 -6.27 9.94
C PHE A 124 -4.02 -7.62 10.55
N THR A 125 -3.33 -8.08 11.60
CA THR A 125 -3.71 -9.29 12.32
C THR A 125 -5.05 -9.09 13.03
N GLU A 126 -5.23 -7.99 13.76
CA GLU A 126 -6.51 -7.67 14.41
C GLU A 126 -7.64 -7.47 13.39
N PHE A 127 -7.33 -6.99 12.18
CA PHE A 127 -8.30 -6.77 11.12
C PHE A 127 -8.71 -8.06 10.39
N ILE A 128 -7.78 -9.00 10.20
CA ILE A 128 -8.00 -10.22 9.41
C ILE A 128 -8.51 -11.37 10.28
N ASP A 129 -7.97 -11.53 11.49
CA ASP A 129 -8.21 -12.72 12.33
C ASP A 129 -9.44 -12.63 13.23
N ASN A 130 -10.00 -11.44 13.43
CA ASN A 130 -11.18 -11.31 14.26
C ASN A 130 -12.44 -11.19 13.40
N ASN A 131 -13.19 -12.28 13.34
CA ASN A 131 -14.60 -12.29 12.97
C ASN A 131 -15.33 -11.18 13.74
N PRO A 132 -16.08 -10.29 13.08
CA PRO A 132 -16.17 -8.89 13.46
C PRO A 132 -16.63 -8.68 14.89
N PRO A 133 -15.78 -8.18 15.78
CA PRO A 133 -16.27 -7.55 16.98
C PRO A 133 -17.02 -6.29 16.57
N GLN A 134 -17.96 -5.87 17.40
CA GLN A 134 -18.83 -4.69 17.26
C GLN A 134 -18.17 -3.56 16.45
N PRO A 135 -18.78 -3.07 15.37
CA PRO A 135 -18.10 -2.32 14.31
C PRO A 135 -17.36 -1.06 14.76
N TYR A 136 -17.71 -0.47 15.88
CA TYR A 136 -17.11 0.78 16.34
C TYR A 136 -15.78 0.61 17.12
N ASN A 137 -15.64 -0.43 17.93
CA ASN A 137 -14.44 -0.62 18.76
C ASN A 137 -13.25 -1.19 17.97
N PHE A 138 -13.50 -1.68 16.78
CA PHE A 138 -12.52 -2.36 15.96
C PHE A 138 -11.76 -1.39 15.04
N ILE A 139 -12.48 -0.44 14.43
CA ILE A 139 -11.90 0.53 13.49
C ILE A 139 -11.23 1.69 14.23
N GLU A 140 -11.79 2.14 15.36
CA GLU A 140 -11.26 3.31 16.05
C GLU A 140 -9.87 3.12 16.64
N LYS A 141 -9.56 2.00 17.28
CA LYS A 141 -8.27 1.82 17.95
C LYS A 141 -7.08 1.72 17.01
N PRO A 142 -7.11 0.89 15.95
CA PRO A 142 -6.01 0.81 15.00
C PRO A 142 -5.84 2.10 14.18
N ILE A 143 -6.94 2.70 13.72
CA ILE A 143 -6.89 3.97 12.96
C ILE A 143 -6.42 5.11 13.86
N SER A 144 -6.93 5.20 15.10
CA SER A 144 -6.49 6.18 16.08
C SER A 144 -4.98 6.09 16.34
N LYS A 145 -4.46 4.89 16.57
CA LYS A 145 -3.02 4.69 16.76
C LYS A 145 -2.22 5.06 15.51
N TYR A 146 -2.73 4.72 14.33
CA TYR A 146 -2.08 5.06 13.06
C TYR A 146 -2.04 6.57 12.84
N VAL A 147 -3.17 7.26 13.03
CA VAL A 147 -3.25 8.74 12.88
C VAL A 147 -2.33 9.43 13.88
N ASN A 148 -2.36 9.03 15.15
CA ASN A 148 -1.50 9.61 16.18
C ASN A 148 0.00 9.35 15.93
N TYR A 149 0.34 8.26 15.26
CA TYR A 149 1.73 7.96 14.91
C TYR A 149 2.21 8.75 13.68
N VAL A 150 1.38 8.84 12.65
CA VAL A 150 1.77 9.47 11.36
C VAL A 150 1.68 10.99 11.44
N TRP A 151 0.76 11.50 12.24
CA TRP A 151 0.52 12.94 12.37
C TRP A 151 0.65 13.37 13.84
N GLU A 152 1.87 13.59 14.25
CA GLU A 152 2.23 13.96 15.64
C GLU A 152 1.43 15.15 16.19
N ASN A 153 0.90 16.01 15.33
CA ASN A 153 0.17 17.23 15.69
C ASN A 153 -1.35 17.15 15.47
N ILE A 154 -1.87 15.99 15.08
CA ILE A 154 -3.31 15.79 14.85
C ILE A 154 -3.78 14.62 15.70
N SER A 155 -4.66 14.88 16.66
CA SER A 155 -5.32 13.81 17.40
C SER A 155 -6.32 13.06 16.52
N PHE A 156 -6.68 11.84 16.92
CA PHE A 156 -7.72 11.08 16.21
C PHE A 156 -9.06 11.83 16.19
N ASP A 157 -9.40 12.52 17.26
CA ASP A 157 -10.63 13.31 17.36
C ASP A 157 -10.61 14.50 16.40
N ASP A 158 -9.45 15.17 16.26
CA ASP A 158 -9.26 16.23 15.25
C ASP A 158 -9.39 15.68 13.84
N TYR A 159 -8.81 14.51 13.56
CA TYR A 159 -8.92 13.84 12.28
C TYR A 159 -10.39 13.51 11.94
N ILE A 160 -11.12 12.92 12.88
CA ILE A 160 -12.56 12.64 12.71
C ILE A 160 -13.36 13.92 12.53
N SER A 161 -13.00 14.99 13.24
CA SER A 161 -13.65 16.30 13.11
C SER A 161 -13.40 16.93 11.73
N LEU A 162 -12.21 16.74 11.16
CA LEU A 162 -11.89 17.16 9.80
C LEU A 162 -12.70 16.40 8.75
N LEU A 163 -12.86 15.08 8.92
CA LEU A 163 -13.67 14.25 8.03
C LEU A 163 -15.16 14.58 8.05
N LYS A 164 -15.67 15.08 9.20
CA LYS A 164 -17.08 15.46 9.37
C LYS A 164 -17.39 16.88 8.91
N LYS A 165 -16.38 17.69 8.62
CA LYS A 165 -16.58 18.99 7.99
C LYS A 165 -16.87 18.75 6.51
N GLU A 166 -18.16 18.68 6.18
CA GLU A 166 -18.59 18.79 4.79
C GLU A 166 -18.16 20.15 4.22
N PRO A 167 -17.87 20.21 2.92
CA PRO A 167 -17.48 21.44 2.25
C PRO A 167 -18.62 22.46 2.21
#